data_b836341758fc8842a277e06725e6aba1
#
_entry.id   b836341758fc8842a277e06725e6aba1
#
_cell.length_a   1.000
_cell.length_b   1.000
_cell.length_c   1.000
_cell.angle_alpha   90.00
_cell.angle_beta   90.00
_cell.angle_gamma   90.00
#
_symmetry.space_group_name_H-M   'P 1'
#
loop_
_entity.id
_entity.type
_entity.pdbx_description
1 polymer ?
#
loop_
_entity_poly.entity_id
_entity_poly.type
_entity_poly.pdbx_seq_one_letter_code
_entity_poly.pdbx_strand_id
1 'polypeptide(L)'
;MGYPMSRRARLSCAMMAAGIATLCTQQAVAARGEMASQPAVHLSSSSAELAEGFNWAAAKTAQFIMTGQRGVTNKDENHPTGDGTGLHDYLPSYWAGYYDRTAFYGRDFAHQVAGAEIAGWRAENFSMFKVFARNATEARKWYTLWAFNFDGSPHTIDYKDDSWFVREVPAQFELVEKAYHAYLWSGDRRYIEDPELWTFYGKVMTDFIALHDEQHPNGIAEGKGGIFQGSCTYNERGEHPIEAADAIGSQYQATLAYAAMLQARGEKRAAQVWQRKAAQLKRYFNEEWSRVAGDEEGHYARILDSNLSKRNDFGKENSWFIPMKRLSDPGARNDRYLDYIGEMVGDGIGSTPQAPANIEAYTYLPDTYFPYLRNEEAWRWMRYILAKRDQPHERPSQGTNGDYPEISFTLVSQTVEGMMGVEPDAAAHRVATLPRLPATIDWVAIEQLPVGAHRLSLRHEGVTASELGNKGPRALFWEARFPGNHGFLLVDGKLRKARSLRLNGVIVSAVEVTVPPGGRVTVSTPPR
;
A
#
# COMPACT_ATOMS: atom_id res chain seq x y z
N MET A 1 68.78 -8.71 6.57
CA MET A 1 68.98 -7.26 6.34
C MET A 1 67.70 -6.71 5.73
N GLY A 2 66.83 -6.09 6.54
CA GLY A 2 65.59 -5.51 6.07
C GLY A 2 65.69 -3.98 6.13
N TYR A 3 65.38 -3.35 5.01
CA TYR A 3 65.29 -1.89 4.95
C TYR A 3 63.92 -1.42 5.39
N PRO A 4 63.79 -0.42 6.30
CA PRO A 4 62.51 0.14 6.69
C PRO A 4 62.00 1.14 5.63
N MET A 5 60.78 0.93 5.07
CA MET A 5 60.10 1.93 4.25
C MET A 5 59.76 3.18 5.05
N SER A 6 60.09 4.34 4.50
CA SER A 6 59.91 5.61 5.14
C SER A 6 58.44 5.99 5.38
N ARG A 7 58.16 6.66 6.50
CA ARG A 7 56.81 7.14 6.90
C ARG A 7 56.10 8.06 5.83
N ARG A 8 56.86 8.65 4.91
CA ARG A 8 56.31 9.52 3.84
C ARG A 8 55.56 8.77 2.75
N ALA A 9 55.91 7.53 2.42
CA ALA A 9 55.20 6.73 1.41
C ALA A 9 53.80 6.26 1.85
N ARG A 10 53.59 6.12 3.18
CA ARG A 10 52.26 5.70 3.69
C ARG A 10 51.21 6.82 3.74
N LEU A 11 51.63 8.09 3.89
CA LEU A 11 50.70 9.23 3.83
C LEU A 11 50.19 9.53 2.41
N SER A 12 51.04 9.35 1.41
CA SER A 12 50.62 9.62 -0.01
C SER A 12 49.59 8.62 -0.51
N CYS A 13 49.67 7.35 -0.13
CA CYS A 13 48.64 6.35 -0.50
C CYS A 13 47.29 6.57 0.20
N ALA A 14 47.29 7.03 1.45
CA ALA A 14 46.06 7.32 2.18
C ALA A 14 45.32 8.55 1.64
N MET A 15 46.04 9.58 1.20
CA MET A 15 45.41 10.76 0.58
C MET A 15 44.88 10.49 -0.83
N MET A 16 45.50 9.61 -1.64
CA MET A 16 44.94 9.23 -2.94
C MET A 16 43.67 8.38 -2.80
N ALA A 17 43.61 7.46 -1.84
CA ALA A 17 42.41 6.66 -1.59
C ALA A 17 41.23 7.49 -1.11
N ALA A 18 41.47 8.48 -0.24
CA ALA A 18 40.43 9.40 0.23
C ALA A 18 39.91 10.34 -0.88
N GLY A 19 40.80 10.80 -1.78
CA GLY A 19 40.45 11.65 -2.91
C GLY A 19 39.58 10.93 -3.96
N ILE A 20 39.85 9.66 -4.23
CA ILE A 20 39.09 8.87 -5.19
C ILE A 20 37.69 8.51 -4.62
N ALA A 21 37.60 8.20 -3.35
CA ALA A 21 36.31 7.93 -2.69
C ALA A 21 35.40 9.18 -2.67
N THR A 22 35.97 10.37 -2.44
CA THR A 22 35.21 11.64 -2.45
C THR A 22 34.79 12.04 -3.87
N LEU A 23 35.60 11.76 -4.90
CA LEU A 23 35.22 12.03 -6.31
C LEU A 23 34.15 11.05 -6.80
N CYS A 24 34.19 9.78 -6.42
CA CYS A 24 33.14 8.80 -6.75
C CYS A 24 31.80 9.13 -6.09
N THR A 25 31.81 9.61 -4.85
CA THR A 25 30.58 10.06 -4.16
C THR A 25 30.04 11.36 -4.77
N GLN A 26 30.88 12.30 -5.17
CA GLN A 26 30.43 13.53 -5.84
C GLN A 26 29.92 13.27 -7.26
N GLN A 27 30.49 12.34 -8.01
CA GLN A 27 29.97 11.95 -9.34
C GLN A 27 28.66 11.16 -9.23
N ALA A 28 28.47 10.31 -8.22
CA ALA A 28 27.20 9.64 -7.95
C ALA A 28 26.09 10.61 -7.52
N VAL A 29 26.44 11.67 -6.77
CA VAL A 29 25.50 12.74 -6.39
C VAL A 29 25.21 13.67 -7.60
N ALA A 30 26.16 13.94 -8.47
CA ALA A 30 25.96 14.76 -9.69
C ALA A 30 25.13 14.01 -10.75
N ALA A 31 25.32 12.70 -10.92
CA ALA A 31 24.48 11.87 -11.80
C ALA A 31 23.02 11.77 -11.32
N ARG A 32 22.77 11.92 -10.01
CA ARG A 32 21.40 12.06 -9.46
C ARG A 32 20.73 13.40 -9.80
N GLY A 33 21.48 14.42 -10.18
CA GLY A 33 20.99 15.77 -10.47
C GLY A 33 20.39 15.96 -11.86
N GLU A 34 20.52 15.00 -12.78
CA GLU A 34 20.01 15.12 -14.16
C GLU A 34 18.81 14.21 -14.50
N MET A 35 18.30 13.42 -13.54
CA MET A 35 16.95 12.89 -13.68
C MET A 35 15.98 14.07 -13.60
N ALA A 36 15.40 14.45 -14.74
CA ALA A 36 14.47 15.55 -14.88
C ALA A 36 13.49 15.52 -13.72
N SER A 37 13.60 16.49 -12.82
CA SER A 37 12.74 16.64 -11.67
C SER A 37 11.30 16.81 -12.16
N GLN A 38 10.52 15.74 -12.19
CA GLN A 38 9.08 15.92 -12.23
C GLN A 38 8.74 16.85 -11.06
N PRO A 39 7.88 17.87 -11.26
CA PRO A 39 7.49 18.74 -10.17
C PRO A 39 6.93 17.86 -9.06
N ALA A 40 7.68 17.77 -7.96
CA ALA A 40 7.35 16.93 -6.84
C ALA A 40 5.98 17.35 -6.28
N VAL A 41 5.16 16.38 -5.94
CA VAL A 41 3.93 16.63 -5.20
C VAL A 41 4.27 17.36 -3.89
N HIS A 42 3.53 18.41 -3.57
CA HIS A 42 3.81 19.27 -2.42
C HIS A 42 2.54 19.52 -1.62
N LEU A 43 2.62 19.40 -0.30
CA LEU A 43 1.52 19.63 0.63
C LEU A 43 1.75 20.87 1.48
N SER A 44 0.69 21.62 1.69
CA SER A 44 0.59 22.68 2.69
C SER A 44 -0.65 22.46 3.56
N SER A 45 -0.61 22.89 4.81
CA SER A 45 -1.69 22.64 5.78
C SER A 45 -1.65 23.67 6.91
N SER A 46 -2.79 23.83 7.62
CA SER A 46 -2.82 24.50 8.92
C SER A 46 -2.02 23.75 9.98
N SER A 47 -1.79 22.44 9.81
CA SER A 47 -0.91 21.62 10.64
C SER A 47 0.50 21.59 10.02
N ALA A 48 1.46 22.25 10.68
CA ALA A 48 2.87 22.18 10.28
C ALA A 48 3.39 20.74 10.31
N GLU A 49 3.04 19.96 11.34
CA GLU A 49 3.41 18.56 11.50
C GLU A 49 3.00 17.71 10.28
N LEU A 50 1.77 17.89 9.79
CA LEU A 50 1.28 17.18 8.59
C LEU A 50 2.05 17.61 7.34
N ALA A 51 2.22 18.94 7.13
CA ALA A 51 2.87 19.46 5.94
C ALA A 51 4.35 19.05 5.88
N GLU A 52 5.09 19.18 6.97
CA GLU A 52 6.48 18.76 7.08
C GLU A 52 6.62 17.25 6.92
N GLY A 53 5.75 16.48 7.60
CA GLY A 53 5.75 15.02 7.54
C GLY A 53 5.50 14.48 6.14
N PHE A 54 4.49 15.02 5.43
CA PHE A 54 4.20 14.63 4.04
C PHE A 54 5.35 14.99 3.11
N ASN A 55 5.85 16.22 3.16
CA ASN A 55 6.92 16.67 2.26
C ASN A 55 8.22 15.91 2.53
N TRP A 56 8.53 15.59 3.80
CA TRP A 56 9.61 14.67 4.14
C TRP A 56 9.38 13.29 3.52
N ALA A 57 8.20 12.70 3.68
CA ALA A 57 7.89 11.38 3.17
C ALA A 57 7.99 11.33 1.64
N ALA A 58 7.41 12.31 0.94
CA ALA A 58 7.49 12.41 -0.52
C ALA A 58 8.95 12.53 -1.01
N ALA A 59 9.77 13.34 -0.35
CA ALA A 59 11.20 13.45 -0.67
C ALA A 59 11.96 12.16 -0.34
N LYS A 60 11.60 11.47 0.76
CA LYS A 60 12.26 10.24 1.21
C LYS A 60 12.03 9.09 0.21
N THR A 61 10.86 8.99 -0.44
CA THR A 61 10.60 7.95 -1.44
C THR A 61 11.65 7.93 -2.56
N ALA A 62 12.16 9.09 -2.96
CA ALA A 62 13.18 9.20 -4.00
C ALA A 62 14.53 8.56 -3.61
N GLN A 63 14.82 8.43 -2.32
CA GLN A 63 16.06 7.81 -1.82
C GLN A 63 16.04 6.29 -1.99
N PHE A 64 14.86 5.69 -2.15
CA PHE A 64 14.66 4.26 -2.29
C PHE A 64 14.64 3.77 -3.73
N ILE A 65 14.73 4.67 -4.72
CA ILE A 65 14.67 4.32 -6.15
C ILE A 65 15.99 3.68 -6.58
N MET A 66 15.86 2.54 -7.24
CA MET A 66 16.98 1.72 -7.72
C MET A 66 17.15 1.79 -9.25
N THR A 67 16.22 2.40 -9.95
CA THR A 67 16.24 2.61 -11.40
C THR A 67 17.55 3.25 -11.85
N GLY A 68 18.21 2.62 -12.85
CA GLY A 68 19.47 3.11 -13.42
C GLY A 68 20.69 2.92 -12.52
N GLN A 69 20.56 2.21 -11.41
CA GLN A 69 21.67 1.83 -10.55
C GLN A 69 22.27 0.47 -10.97
N ARG A 70 23.44 0.20 -10.44
CA ARG A 70 24.13 -1.08 -10.60
C ARG A 70 24.73 -1.50 -9.26
N GLY A 71 24.53 -2.75 -8.86
CA GLY A 71 24.97 -3.22 -7.56
C GLY A 71 24.99 -4.74 -7.42
N VAL A 72 25.27 -5.19 -6.20
CA VAL A 72 25.28 -6.61 -5.83
C VAL A 72 23.84 -7.14 -5.68
N THR A 73 23.71 -8.46 -5.75
CA THR A 73 22.46 -9.19 -5.45
C THR A 73 22.63 -10.04 -4.18
N ASN A 74 21.53 -10.54 -3.63
CA ASN A 74 21.49 -11.44 -2.46
C ASN A 74 22.24 -10.91 -1.22
N LYS A 75 22.15 -9.59 -1.02
CA LYS A 75 22.69 -8.96 0.19
C LYS A 75 21.60 -8.93 1.27
N ASP A 76 21.97 -9.29 2.50
CA ASP A 76 21.19 -9.11 3.73
C ASP A 76 22.12 -8.87 4.93
N GLU A 77 21.56 -8.88 6.13
CA GLU A 77 22.32 -8.71 7.39
C GLU A 77 23.35 -9.81 7.64
N ASN A 78 23.16 -11.03 7.11
CA ASN A 78 24.10 -12.16 7.24
C ASN A 78 25.09 -12.24 6.06
N HIS A 79 24.72 -11.66 4.93
CA HIS A 79 25.52 -11.62 3.69
C HIS A 79 25.73 -10.17 3.24
N PRO A 80 26.48 -9.35 4.00
CA PRO A 80 26.58 -7.90 3.76
C PRO A 80 27.30 -7.52 2.47
N THR A 81 28.05 -8.44 1.85
CA THR A 81 28.71 -8.25 0.55
C THR A 81 27.90 -8.80 -0.63
N GLY A 82 26.77 -9.48 -0.35
CA GLY A 82 26.00 -10.22 -1.34
C GLY A 82 26.70 -11.51 -1.81
N ASP A 83 26.00 -12.31 -2.60
CA ASP A 83 26.58 -13.50 -3.25
C ASP A 83 27.27 -13.08 -4.55
N GLY A 84 28.44 -12.67 -4.42
CA GLY A 84 29.47 -12.12 -5.22
C GLY A 84 29.72 -12.60 -6.64
N THR A 85 28.78 -12.64 -7.54
CA THR A 85 29.06 -12.84 -8.97
C THR A 85 29.33 -11.54 -9.74
N GLY A 86 29.45 -10.40 -9.04
CA GLY A 86 29.73 -9.11 -9.63
C GLY A 86 28.62 -8.07 -9.40
N LEU A 87 28.60 -7.05 -10.27
CA LEU A 87 27.60 -6.00 -10.25
C LEU A 87 26.59 -6.21 -11.36
N HIS A 88 25.31 -6.16 -11.03
CA HIS A 88 24.17 -6.32 -11.92
C HIS A 88 23.51 -4.98 -12.21
N ASP A 89 23.00 -4.78 -13.41
CA ASP A 89 22.19 -3.64 -13.76
C ASP A 89 20.78 -3.83 -13.17
N TYR A 90 20.30 -2.85 -12.39
CA TYR A 90 19.02 -2.94 -11.72
C TYR A 90 17.87 -2.52 -12.64
N LEU A 91 16.77 -3.27 -12.57
CA LEU A 91 15.51 -2.93 -13.24
C LEU A 91 14.91 -1.63 -12.65
N PRO A 92 13.99 -0.97 -13.37
CA PRO A 92 13.16 0.05 -12.74
C PRO A 92 12.45 -0.56 -11.53
N SER A 93 12.85 -0.10 -10.32
CA SER A 93 12.41 -0.64 -9.05
C SER A 93 12.71 0.32 -7.91
N TYR A 94 12.20 0.00 -6.74
CA TYR A 94 12.52 0.68 -5.48
C TYR A 94 12.58 -0.34 -4.34
N TRP A 95 13.21 0.04 -3.23
CA TRP A 95 13.20 -0.78 -2.02
C TRP A 95 11.78 -0.99 -1.52
N ALA A 96 11.42 -2.25 -1.31
CA ALA A 96 10.21 -2.66 -0.63
C ALA A 96 10.56 -3.77 0.36
N GLY A 97 10.76 -3.41 1.61
CA GLY A 97 11.33 -4.24 2.68
C GLY A 97 12.53 -3.58 3.32
N TYR A 98 13.30 -4.34 4.08
CA TYR A 98 14.44 -3.80 4.83
C TYR A 98 15.52 -3.18 3.93
N TYR A 99 15.93 -1.97 4.27
CA TYR A 99 16.83 -1.12 3.46
C TYR A 99 18.25 -1.68 3.31
N ASP A 100 18.68 -2.62 4.15
CA ASP A 100 19.97 -3.29 4.05
C ASP A 100 19.97 -4.52 3.11
N ARG A 101 18.80 -4.96 2.64
CA ARG A 101 18.62 -6.08 1.70
C ARG A 101 18.51 -5.60 0.26
N THR A 102 19.19 -6.25 -0.65
CA THR A 102 19.11 -5.92 -2.09
C THR A 102 17.88 -6.53 -2.76
N ALA A 103 16.71 -6.35 -2.15
CA ALA A 103 15.49 -6.99 -2.60
C ALA A 103 14.24 -6.11 -2.44
N PHE A 104 13.19 -6.48 -3.18
CA PHE A 104 11.82 -6.00 -2.97
C PHE A 104 10.89 -7.17 -2.70
N TYR A 105 10.08 -7.04 -1.64
CA TYR A 105 9.18 -8.06 -1.11
C TYR A 105 7.75 -7.78 -1.54
N GLY A 106 6.96 -8.85 -1.80
CA GLY A 106 5.60 -8.71 -2.34
C GLY A 106 4.63 -7.98 -1.43
N ARG A 107 4.66 -8.22 -0.13
CA ARG A 107 3.81 -7.54 0.86
C ARG A 107 4.12 -6.05 0.94
N ASP A 108 5.38 -5.72 1.18
CA ASP A 108 5.86 -4.34 1.29
C ASP A 108 5.60 -3.56 -0.01
N PHE A 109 5.88 -4.18 -1.16
CA PHE A 109 5.57 -3.61 -2.46
C PHE A 109 4.09 -3.30 -2.60
N ALA A 110 3.20 -4.25 -2.30
CA ALA A 110 1.76 -4.05 -2.39
C ALA A 110 1.28 -2.86 -1.54
N HIS A 111 1.82 -2.69 -0.34
CA HIS A 111 1.48 -1.58 0.54
C HIS A 111 2.05 -0.23 0.05
N GLN A 112 3.18 -0.23 -0.64
CA GLN A 112 3.85 0.97 -1.16
C GLN A 112 3.30 1.48 -2.50
N VAL A 113 2.61 0.65 -3.29
CA VAL A 113 2.15 0.96 -4.67
C VAL A 113 1.44 2.30 -4.77
N ALA A 114 0.52 2.61 -3.86
CA ALA A 114 -0.26 3.86 -3.88
C ALA A 114 0.63 5.09 -3.69
N GLY A 115 1.52 5.05 -2.71
CA GLY A 115 2.49 6.11 -2.46
C GLY A 115 3.44 6.31 -3.65
N ALA A 116 3.86 5.21 -4.29
CA ALA A 116 4.69 5.25 -5.48
C ALA A 116 3.98 5.92 -6.68
N GLU A 117 2.70 5.60 -6.93
CA GLU A 117 1.90 6.25 -7.98
C GLU A 117 1.77 7.77 -7.74
N ILE A 118 1.52 8.17 -6.48
CA ILE A 118 1.39 9.58 -6.09
C ILE A 118 2.73 10.31 -6.20
N ALA A 119 3.83 9.67 -5.80
CA ALA A 119 5.17 10.23 -5.92
C ALA A 119 5.71 10.22 -7.37
N GLY A 120 5.03 9.52 -8.30
CA GLY A 120 5.37 9.50 -9.72
C GLY A 120 6.25 8.31 -10.16
N TRP A 121 6.47 7.30 -9.32
CA TRP A 121 7.30 6.11 -9.57
C TRP A 121 6.54 5.01 -10.33
N ARG A 122 5.85 5.38 -11.41
CA ARG A 122 4.96 4.51 -12.20
C ARG A 122 5.70 3.44 -13.00
N ALA A 123 6.88 3.78 -13.50
CA ALA A 123 7.70 2.85 -14.27
C ALA A 123 8.23 1.72 -13.37
N GLU A 124 8.60 2.08 -12.15
CA GLU A 124 9.05 1.16 -11.11
C GLU A 124 7.92 0.21 -10.71
N ASN A 125 6.73 0.75 -10.39
CA ASN A 125 5.55 -0.06 -10.09
C ASN A 125 5.29 -1.09 -11.20
N PHE A 126 5.19 -0.64 -12.45
CA PHE A 126 4.89 -1.54 -13.56
C PHE A 126 5.95 -2.62 -13.74
N SER A 127 7.24 -2.27 -13.63
CA SER A 127 8.36 -3.21 -13.73
C SER A 127 8.31 -4.26 -12.63
N MET A 128 8.09 -3.86 -11.38
CA MET A 128 8.03 -4.77 -10.23
C MET A 128 6.83 -5.72 -10.33
N PHE A 129 5.64 -5.24 -10.73
CA PHE A 129 4.49 -6.11 -11.03
C PHE A 129 4.81 -7.18 -12.08
N LYS A 130 5.54 -6.81 -13.13
CA LYS A 130 5.96 -7.76 -14.18
C LYS A 130 6.88 -8.84 -13.63
N VAL A 131 7.79 -8.49 -12.71
CA VAL A 131 8.70 -9.47 -12.08
C VAL A 131 7.89 -10.47 -11.25
N PHE A 132 6.97 -10.01 -10.41
CA PHE A 132 6.10 -10.89 -9.63
C PHE A 132 5.24 -11.80 -10.53
N ALA A 133 4.58 -11.23 -11.53
CA ALA A 133 3.65 -11.96 -12.40
C ALA A 133 4.32 -13.10 -13.17
N ARG A 134 5.49 -12.85 -13.82
CA ARG A 134 6.20 -13.88 -14.61
C ARG A 134 6.76 -15.02 -13.78
N ASN A 135 6.90 -14.80 -12.47
CA ASN A 135 7.44 -15.80 -11.55
C ASN A 135 6.36 -16.62 -10.84
N ALA A 136 5.08 -16.33 -11.04
CA ALA A 136 3.99 -17.19 -10.61
C ALA A 136 3.78 -18.29 -11.65
N THR A 137 4.21 -19.51 -11.32
CA THR A 137 4.24 -20.65 -12.27
C THR A 137 3.40 -21.82 -11.76
N GLU A 138 3.03 -22.72 -12.66
CA GLU A 138 2.32 -23.96 -12.31
C GLU A 138 3.14 -24.84 -11.36
N ALA A 139 4.47 -24.93 -11.56
CA ALA A 139 5.38 -25.67 -10.69
C ALA A 139 5.35 -25.15 -9.24
N ARG A 140 5.07 -23.87 -9.06
CA ARG A 140 4.90 -23.23 -7.75
C ARG A 140 3.44 -23.14 -7.32
N LYS A 141 2.52 -23.85 -7.97
CA LYS A 141 1.07 -23.76 -7.71
C LYS A 141 0.52 -22.33 -7.78
N TRP A 142 1.06 -21.52 -8.69
CA TRP A 142 0.74 -20.12 -8.92
C TRP A 142 1.10 -19.15 -7.79
N TYR A 143 1.91 -19.57 -6.79
CA TYR A 143 2.62 -18.62 -5.96
C TYR A 143 3.67 -17.88 -6.78
N THR A 144 3.78 -16.57 -6.62
CA THR A 144 5.02 -15.86 -6.97
C THR A 144 6.05 -16.04 -5.87
N LEU A 145 7.31 -15.70 -6.13
CA LEU A 145 8.31 -15.67 -5.06
C LEU A 145 8.05 -14.49 -4.11
N TRP A 146 8.47 -14.66 -2.88
CA TRP A 146 8.29 -13.66 -1.83
C TRP A 146 9.10 -12.39 -2.08
N ALA A 147 10.33 -12.55 -2.59
CA ALA A 147 11.26 -11.45 -2.83
C ALA A 147 12.10 -11.65 -4.10
N PHE A 148 12.47 -10.53 -4.72
CA PHE A 148 13.38 -10.46 -5.86
C PHE A 148 14.46 -9.43 -5.61
N ASN A 149 15.69 -9.74 -6.09
CA ASN A 149 16.75 -8.76 -6.20
C ASN A 149 16.35 -7.63 -7.18
N PHE A 150 17.03 -6.49 -7.11
CA PHE A 150 16.72 -5.36 -7.98
C PHE A 150 17.02 -5.61 -9.46
N ASP A 151 17.76 -6.65 -9.83
CA ASP A 151 17.92 -7.12 -11.21
C ASP A 151 16.79 -8.04 -11.68
N GLY A 152 15.83 -8.35 -10.80
CA GLY A 152 14.69 -9.23 -11.07
C GLY A 152 14.98 -10.72 -10.88
N SER A 153 16.19 -11.09 -10.46
CA SER A 153 16.51 -12.47 -10.09
C SER A 153 15.90 -12.84 -8.73
N PRO A 154 15.62 -14.14 -8.46
CA PRO A 154 15.15 -14.59 -7.16
C PRO A 154 16.11 -14.20 -6.04
N HIS A 155 15.59 -13.70 -4.92
CA HIS A 155 16.38 -13.46 -3.71
C HIS A 155 16.65 -14.81 -3.02
N THR A 156 17.88 -15.30 -3.12
CA THR A 156 18.22 -16.71 -2.80
C THR A 156 18.11 -17.06 -1.32
N ILE A 157 18.01 -16.07 -0.44
CA ILE A 157 17.80 -16.27 1.00
C ILE A 157 16.42 -16.88 1.26
N ASP A 158 15.42 -16.45 0.48
CA ASP A 158 14.02 -16.82 0.63
C ASP A 158 13.57 -17.87 -0.41
N TYR A 159 14.47 -18.22 -1.33
CA TYR A 159 14.20 -19.16 -2.42
C TYR A 159 15.38 -20.11 -2.63
N LYS A 160 15.14 -21.40 -2.47
CA LYS A 160 16.10 -22.44 -2.79
C LYS A 160 15.77 -23.13 -4.13
N ASP A 161 14.53 -23.56 -4.27
CA ASP A 161 13.95 -24.18 -5.47
C ASP A 161 12.42 -24.09 -5.41
N ASP A 162 11.74 -24.55 -6.48
CA ASP A 162 10.27 -24.47 -6.59
C ASP A 162 9.50 -25.30 -5.56
N SER A 163 10.17 -26.15 -4.80
CA SER A 163 9.58 -26.89 -3.68
C SER A 163 9.83 -26.23 -2.32
N TRP A 164 10.90 -25.43 -2.21
CA TRP A 164 11.35 -24.82 -0.96
C TRP A 164 11.61 -23.32 -1.14
N PHE A 165 10.59 -22.51 -0.86
CA PHE A 165 10.65 -21.04 -0.89
C PHE A 165 9.61 -20.44 0.05
N VAL A 166 9.84 -19.19 0.48
CA VAL A 166 8.88 -18.43 1.26
C VAL A 166 7.70 -18.03 0.40
N ARG A 167 6.47 -18.27 0.91
CA ARG A 167 5.22 -17.99 0.22
C ARG A 167 4.07 -17.75 1.18
N GLU A 168 3.25 -16.78 0.83
CA GLU A 168 2.12 -16.32 1.61
C GLU A 168 0.90 -16.16 0.71
N VAL A 169 -0.24 -16.67 1.17
CA VAL A 169 -1.51 -16.62 0.42
C VAL A 169 -1.99 -15.18 0.17
N PRO A 170 -2.01 -14.27 1.17
CA PRO A 170 -2.54 -12.92 0.95
C PRO A 170 -1.76 -12.13 -0.11
N ALA A 171 -0.44 -12.32 -0.24
CA ALA A 171 0.40 -11.58 -1.18
C ALA A 171 -0.04 -11.73 -2.64
N GLN A 172 -0.51 -12.94 -3.04
CA GLN A 172 -1.00 -13.18 -4.40
C GLN A 172 -2.20 -12.30 -4.73
N PHE A 173 -3.12 -12.18 -3.78
CA PHE A 173 -4.33 -11.38 -3.92
C PHE A 173 -4.05 -9.88 -3.87
N GLU A 174 -3.16 -9.45 -2.98
CA GLU A 174 -2.79 -8.04 -2.90
C GLU A 174 -2.12 -7.55 -4.18
N LEU A 175 -1.30 -8.36 -4.84
CA LEU A 175 -0.73 -8.00 -6.15
C LEU A 175 -1.81 -7.77 -7.22
N VAL A 176 -2.91 -8.56 -7.23
CA VAL A 176 -4.04 -8.33 -8.14
C VAL A 176 -4.78 -7.03 -7.77
N GLU A 177 -5.08 -6.82 -6.49
CA GLU A 177 -5.74 -5.61 -5.98
C GLU A 177 -4.94 -4.36 -6.35
N LYS A 178 -3.65 -4.35 -6.06
CA LYS A 178 -2.79 -3.18 -6.21
C LYS A 178 -2.42 -2.88 -7.67
N ALA A 179 -2.38 -3.88 -8.54
CA ALA A 179 -2.24 -3.64 -9.98
C ALA A 179 -3.45 -2.87 -10.55
N TYR A 180 -4.68 -3.22 -10.13
CA TYR A 180 -5.86 -2.43 -10.49
C TYR A 180 -5.81 -1.02 -9.90
N HIS A 181 -5.35 -0.87 -8.68
CA HIS A 181 -5.17 0.42 -8.03
C HIS A 181 -4.17 1.31 -8.81
N ALA A 182 -3.03 0.76 -9.23
CA ALA A 182 -2.07 1.46 -10.09
C ALA A 182 -2.67 1.85 -11.46
N TYR A 183 -3.53 1.00 -12.04
CA TYR A 183 -4.31 1.35 -13.23
C TYR A 183 -5.22 2.56 -13.00
N LEU A 184 -5.91 2.62 -11.87
CA LEU A 184 -6.79 3.75 -11.54
C LEU A 184 -6.02 5.07 -11.42
N TRP A 185 -4.82 5.06 -10.83
CA TRP A 185 -3.96 6.24 -10.72
C TRP A 185 -3.32 6.66 -12.04
N SER A 186 -2.79 5.69 -12.79
CA SER A 186 -2.02 5.95 -13.99
C SER A 186 -2.86 6.09 -15.26
N GLY A 187 -3.97 5.36 -15.36
CA GLY A 187 -4.71 5.14 -16.59
C GLY A 187 -3.96 4.27 -17.60
N ASP A 188 -2.86 3.64 -17.17
CA ASP A 188 -2.01 2.83 -18.04
C ASP A 188 -2.67 1.47 -18.33
N ARG A 189 -3.17 1.32 -19.56
CA ARG A 189 -3.84 0.10 -19.98
C ARG A 189 -2.98 -1.16 -19.96
N ARG A 190 -1.64 -1.03 -19.91
CA ARG A 190 -0.75 -2.18 -19.77
C ARG A 190 -1.08 -3.01 -18.52
N TYR A 191 -1.53 -2.39 -17.42
CA TYR A 191 -1.97 -3.13 -16.23
C TYR A 191 -3.11 -4.11 -16.48
N ILE A 192 -3.94 -3.87 -17.49
CA ILE A 192 -5.10 -4.72 -17.81
C ILE A 192 -4.99 -5.40 -19.19
N GLU A 193 -3.97 -5.08 -19.99
CA GLU A 193 -3.79 -5.62 -21.35
C GLU A 193 -2.52 -6.44 -21.53
N ASP A 194 -1.50 -6.25 -20.69
CA ASP A 194 -0.26 -7.01 -20.76
C ASP A 194 -0.52 -8.52 -20.55
N PRO A 195 -0.07 -9.39 -21.46
CA PRO A 195 -0.41 -10.81 -21.41
C PRO A 195 0.11 -11.55 -20.17
N GLU A 196 1.29 -11.17 -19.65
CA GLU A 196 1.87 -11.81 -18.45
C GLU A 196 1.06 -11.41 -17.21
N LEU A 197 0.77 -10.11 -17.05
CA LEU A 197 -0.07 -9.62 -15.95
C LEU A 197 -1.46 -10.24 -16.00
N TRP A 198 -2.09 -10.25 -17.19
CA TRP A 198 -3.43 -10.78 -17.35
C TRP A 198 -3.51 -12.29 -17.06
N THR A 199 -2.50 -13.05 -17.48
CA THR A 199 -2.39 -14.47 -17.16
C THR A 199 -2.24 -14.66 -15.65
N PHE A 200 -1.38 -13.90 -15.01
CA PHE A 200 -1.18 -13.95 -13.55
C PHE A 200 -2.50 -13.71 -12.81
N TYR A 201 -3.22 -12.63 -13.12
CA TYR A 201 -4.50 -12.34 -12.46
C TYR A 201 -5.51 -13.47 -12.65
N GLY A 202 -5.66 -13.95 -13.89
CA GLY A 202 -6.56 -15.07 -14.18
C GLY A 202 -6.20 -16.31 -13.36
N LYS A 203 -4.93 -16.66 -13.31
CA LYS A 203 -4.42 -17.84 -12.58
C LYS A 203 -4.57 -17.70 -11.07
N VAL A 204 -4.31 -16.53 -10.50
CA VAL A 204 -4.56 -16.26 -9.08
C VAL A 204 -6.03 -16.39 -8.74
N MET A 205 -6.91 -15.83 -9.56
CA MET A 205 -8.35 -15.82 -9.28
C MET A 205 -9.05 -17.16 -9.58
N THR A 206 -8.40 -18.10 -10.29
CA THR A 206 -8.98 -19.41 -10.62
C THR A 206 -8.17 -20.56 -10.07
N ASP A 207 -7.05 -20.89 -10.72
CA ASP A 207 -6.24 -22.07 -10.43
C ASP A 207 -5.61 -22.02 -9.03
N PHE A 208 -5.12 -20.85 -8.60
CA PHE A 208 -4.54 -20.70 -7.26
C PHE A 208 -5.58 -20.98 -6.18
N ILE A 209 -6.78 -20.38 -6.27
CA ILE A 209 -7.85 -20.65 -5.30
C ILE A 209 -8.21 -22.13 -5.31
N ALA A 210 -8.42 -22.72 -6.50
CA ALA A 210 -8.83 -24.12 -6.61
C ALA A 210 -7.77 -25.11 -6.08
N LEU A 211 -6.47 -24.77 -6.21
CA LEU A 211 -5.35 -25.60 -5.70
C LEU A 211 -5.08 -25.44 -4.19
N HIS A 212 -5.72 -24.44 -3.57
CA HIS A 212 -5.53 -24.11 -2.16
C HIS A 212 -6.84 -24.07 -1.38
N ASP A 213 -7.90 -24.76 -1.83
CA ASP A 213 -9.20 -24.93 -1.20
C ASP A 213 -9.48 -26.43 -1.02
N GLU A 214 -8.66 -27.09 -0.17
CA GLU A 214 -8.61 -28.55 -0.07
C GLU A 214 -9.06 -29.08 1.30
N GLN A 215 -8.71 -28.39 2.40
CA GLN A 215 -8.96 -28.87 3.78
C GLN A 215 -10.35 -28.49 4.29
N HIS A 216 -10.86 -27.33 3.87
CA HIS A 216 -12.18 -26.80 4.21
C HIS A 216 -12.83 -26.18 2.97
N PRO A 217 -13.23 -26.98 1.98
CA PRO A 217 -13.70 -26.50 0.68
C PRO A 217 -14.86 -25.52 0.78
N ASN A 218 -14.58 -24.22 0.56
CA ASN A 218 -15.55 -23.12 0.66
C ASN A 218 -15.25 -21.95 -0.30
N GLY A 219 -14.25 -22.09 -1.15
CA GLY A 219 -13.81 -21.07 -2.10
C GLY A 219 -12.82 -20.05 -1.51
N ILE A 220 -12.31 -20.30 -0.29
CA ILE A 220 -11.26 -19.50 0.34
C ILE A 220 -9.92 -20.21 0.14
N ALA A 221 -8.89 -19.44 -0.27
CA ALA A 221 -7.56 -20.00 -0.41
C ALA A 221 -6.91 -20.24 0.96
N GLU A 222 -6.46 -21.48 1.17
CA GLU A 222 -5.92 -22.00 2.42
C GLU A 222 -4.40 -21.95 2.46
N GLY A 223 -3.82 -21.89 3.67
CA GLY A 223 -2.43 -22.19 3.95
C GLY A 223 -2.19 -23.67 4.27
N LYS A 224 -0.92 -24.08 4.19
CA LYS A 224 -0.49 -25.46 4.49
C LYS A 224 0.55 -25.52 5.62
N GLY A 225 0.75 -24.44 6.38
CA GLY A 225 1.72 -24.40 7.46
C GLY A 225 2.42 -23.05 7.58
N GLY A 226 3.73 -23.08 7.91
CA GLY A 226 4.54 -21.86 7.98
C GLY A 226 4.90 -21.30 6.59
N ILE A 227 5.68 -20.23 6.59
CA ILE A 227 6.02 -19.46 5.38
C ILE A 227 6.66 -20.31 4.26
N PHE A 228 7.40 -21.36 4.58
CA PHE A 228 8.00 -22.27 3.57
C PHE A 228 7.02 -23.33 3.05
N GLN A 229 5.88 -23.53 3.69
CA GLN A 229 4.82 -24.45 3.25
C GLN A 229 3.65 -23.70 2.57
N GLY A 230 3.55 -22.41 2.75
CA GLY A 230 2.47 -21.55 2.31
C GLY A 230 1.61 -21.10 3.48
N SER A 231 1.97 -19.96 4.08
CA SER A 231 1.20 -19.36 5.16
C SER A 231 -0.07 -18.69 4.64
N CYS A 232 -1.21 -18.92 5.27
CA CYS A 232 -2.44 -18.18 4.93
C CYS A 232 -2.51 -16.80 5.60
N THR A 233 -1.50 -16.39 6.35
CA THR A 233 -1.48 -15.12 7.07
C THR A 233 -0.12 -14.44 6.98
N TYR A 234 -0.10 -13.13 7.09
CA TYR A 234 1.11 -12.32 7.26
C TYR A 234 1.73 -12.41 8.65
N ASN A 235 1.08 -13.07 9.59
CA ASN A 235 1.69 -13.42 10.88
C ASN A 235 2.70 -14.56 10.70
N GLU A 236 3.91 -14.22 10.32
CA GLU A 236 4.98 -15.18 9.94
C GLU A 236 5.36 -16.15 11.06
N ARG A 237 5.15 -15.75 12.31
CA ARG A 237 5.57 -16.49 13.51
C ARG A 237 4.38 -16.87 14.37
N GLY A 238 4.42 -18.06 14.91
CA GLY A 238 3.42 -18.56 15.83
C GLY A 238 2.49 -19.60 15.23
N GLU A 239 1.21 -19.32 15.19
CA GLU A 239 0.18 -20.24 14.68
C GLU A 239 0.20 -20.39 13.16
N HIS A 240 -0.18 -21.57 12.69
CA HIS A 240 -0.28 -21.89 11.27
C HIS A 240 -1.72 -22.32 10.94
N PRO A 241 -2.64 -21.35 10.84
CA PRO A 241 -4.03 -21.65 10.51
C PRO A 241 -4.20 -22.12 9.07
N ILE A 242 -5.31 -22.78 8.76
CA ILE A 242 -5.66 -23.14 7.39
C ILE A 242 -6.30 -21.95 6.65
N GLU A 243 -7.12 -21.15 7.34
CA GLU A 243 -7.69 -19.91 6.80
C GLU A 243 -7.44 -18.75 7.76
N ALA A 244 -7.21 -17.55 7.24
CA ALA A 244 -7.03 -16.34 8.03
C ALA A 244 -7.69 -15.12 7.39
N ALA A 245 -8.15 -14.20 8.22
CA ALA A 245 -8.96 -13.08 7.80
C ALA A 245 -8.21 -12.06 6.92
N ASP A 246 -6.90 -11.93 7.07
CA ASP A 246 -6.05 -11.12 6.19
C ASP A 246 -6.01 -11.68 4.77
N ALA A 247 -5.87 -13.01 4.60
CA ALA A 247 -5.96 -13.65 3.28
C ALA A 247 -7.37 -13.53 2.69
N ILE A 248 -8.41 -13.74 3.50
CA ILE A 248 -9.82 -13.62 3.04
C ILE A 248 -10.11 -12.17 2.61
N GLY A 249 -9.65 -11.19 3.38
CA GLY A 249 -9.79 -9.77 3.04
C GLY A 249 -9.07 -9.40 1.74
N SER A 250 -7.84 -9.90 1.55
CA SER A 250 -7.06 -9.72 0.34
C SER A 250 -7.71 -10.42 -0.86
N GLN A 251 -8.22 -11.65 -0.70
CA GLN A 251 -8.97 -12.37 -1.73
C GLN A 251 -10.26 -11.63 -2.13
N TYR A 252 -10.98 -11.05 -1.16
CA TYR A 252 -12.16 -10.24 -1.41
C TYR A 252 -11.83 -9.00 -2.26
N GLN A 253 -10.79 -8.25 -1.89
CA GLN A 253 -10.38 -7.07 -2.65
C GLN A 253 -9.85 -7.42 -4.04
N ALA A 254 -9.07 -8.51 -4.17
CA ALA A 254 -8.64 -9.01 -5.47
C ALA A 254 -9.83 -9.40 -6.37
N THR A 255 -10.88 -10.01 -5.77
CA THR A 255 -12.10 -10.38 -6.51
C THR A 255 -12.82 -9.15 -7.06
N LEU A 256 -12.92 -8.08 -6.27
CA LEU A 256 -13.48 -6.80 -6.72
C LEU A 256 -12.63 -6.15 -7.80
N ALA A 257 -11.30 -6.13 -7.62
CA ALA A 257 -10.35 -5.58 -8.56
C ALA A 257 -10.40 -6.32 -9.91
N TYR A 258 -10.39 -7.64 -9.89
CA TYR A 258 -10.47 -8.45 -11.11
C TYR A 258 -11.81 -8.26 -11.84
N ALA A 259 -12.92 -8.17 -11.12
CA ALA A 259 -14.21 -7.83 -11.71
C ALA A 259 -14.19 -6.44 -12.38
N ALA A 260 -13.55 -5.46 -11.76
CA ALA A 260 -13.43 -4.12 -12.30
C ALA A 260 -12.48 -4.06 -13.52
N MET A 261 -11.37 -4.82 -13.50
CA MET A 261 -10.49 -4.97 -14.67
C MET A 261 -11.21 -5.60 -15.85
N LEU A 262 -12.01 -6.66 -15.64
CA LEU A 262 -12.87 -7.26 -16.67
C LEU A 262 -13.86 -6.25 -17.24
N GLN A 263 -14.48 -5.43 -16.39
CA GLN A 263 -15.36 -4.36 -16.83
C GLN A 263 -14.63 -3.33 -17.71
N ALA A 264 -13.42 -2.92 -17.31
CA ALA A 264 -12.57 -1.98 -18.06
C ALA A 264 -12.11 -2.55 -19.42
N ARG A 265 -11.98 -3.86 -19.53
CA ARG A 265 -11.71 -4.60 -20.78
C ARG A 265 -12.95 -4.80 -21.65
N GLY A 266 -14.15 -4.44 -21.16
CA GLY A 266 -15.42 -4.65 -21.86
C GLY A 266 -16.04 -6.04 -21.67
N GLU A 267 -15.46 -6.89 -20.84
CA GLU A 267 -15.89 -8.27 -20.53
C GLU A 267 -17.02 -8.29 -19.48
N LYS A 268 -18.11 -7.57 -19.75
CA LYS A 268 -19.18 -7.25 -18.79
C LYS A 268 -19.82 -8.47 -18.14
N ARG A 269 -20.04 -9.57 -18.89
CA ARG A 269 -20.65 -10.81 -18.34
C ARG A 269 -19.74 -11.46 -17.31
N ALA A 270 -18.45 -11.58 -17.63
CA ALA A 270 -17.44 -12.10 -16.71
C ALA A 270 -17.32 -11.21 -15.46
N ALA A 271 -17.29 -9.88 -15.64
CA ALA A 271 -17.25 -8.92 -14.53
C ALA A 271 -18.43 -9.13 -13.55
N GLN A 272 -19.65 -9.30 -14.05
CA GLN A 272 -20.82 -9.58 -13.20
C GLN A 272 -20.71 -10.90 -12.42
N VAL A 273 -20.10 -11.94 -12.99
CA VAL A 273 -19.85 -13.20 -12.27
C VAL A 273 -18.94 -12.95 -11.07
N TRP A 274 -17.82 -12.23 -11.28
CA TRP A 274 -16.87 -11.95 -10.22
C TRP A 274 -17.40 -10.97 -9.17
N GLN A 275 -18.23 -9.99 -9.56
CA GLN A 275 -18.95 -9.14 -8.61
C GLN A 275 -19.87 -9.96 -7.68
N ARG A 276 -20.58 -10.97 -8.22
CA ARG A 276 -21.40 -11.87 -7.38
C ARG A 276 -20.55 -12.73 -6.46
N LYS A 277 -19.40 -13.25 -6.92
CA LYS A 277 -18.47 -14.00 -6.07
C LYS A 277 -17.95 -13.15 -4.91
N ALA A 278 -17.56 -11.88 -5.17
CA ALA A 278 -17.15 -10.96 -4.11
C ALA A 278 -18.27 -10.75 -3.08
N ALA A 279 -19.50 -10.50 -3.54
CA ALA A 279 -20.64 -10.31 -2.66
C ALA A 279 -20.98 -11.59 -1.84
N GLN A 280 -20.80 -12.77 -2.43
CA GLN A 280 -20.98 -14.06 -1.73
C GLN A 280 -19.91 -14.26 -0.67
N LEU A 281 -18.63 -14.03 -0.99
CA LEU A 281 -17.53 -14.15 -0.04
C LEU A 281 -17.70 -13.21 1.15
N LYS A 282 -18.03 -11.94 0.89
CA LYS A 282 -18.27 -10.96 1.96
C LYS A 282 -19.45 -11.37 2.85
N ARG A 283 -20.55 -11.84 2.26
CA ARG A 283 -21.70 -12.32 3.03
C ARG A 283 -21.34 -13.54 3.87
N TYR A 284 -20.69 -14.55 3.27
CA TYR A 284 -20.25 -15.74 3.98
C TYR A 284 -19.35 -15.39 5.17
N PHE A 285 -18.38 -14.46 4.96
CA PHE A 285 -17.54 -13.97 6.05
C PHE A 285 -18.37 -13.38 7.20
N ASN A 286 -19.31 -12.48 6.91
CA ASN A 286 -20.04 -11.76 7.96
C ASN A 286 -21.10 -12.61 8.66
N GLU A 287 -21.78 -13.52 7.93
CA GLU A 287 -22.89 -14.30 8.46
C GLU A 287 -22.43 -15.62 9.12
N GLU A 288 -21.34 -16.23 8.61
CA GLU A 288 -20.92 -17.57 9.00
C GLU A 288 -19.47 -17.65 9.46
N TRP A 289 -18.51 -17.33 8.58
CA TRP A 289 -17.10 -17.58 8.82
C TRP A 289 -16.56 -16.81 10.04
N SER A 290 -16.91 -15.55 10.19
CA SER A 290 -16.41 -14.70 11.27
C SER A 290 -17.13 -14.90 12.61
N ARG A 291 -18.11 -15.81 12.71
CA ARG A 291 -18.87 -16.05 13.92
C ARG A 291 -18.19 -17.10 14.79
N VAL A 292 -18.02 -16.78 16.08
CA VAL A 292 -17.51 -17.70 17.09
C VAL A 292 -18.64 -18.01 18.07
N ALA A 293 -18.90 -19.28 18.31
CA ALA A 293 -19.97 -19.70 19.23
C ALA A 293 -19.63 -19.26 20.66
N GLY A 294 -20.62 -18.67 21.36
CA GLY A 294 -20.44 -18.20 22.74
C GLY A 294 -19.69 -16.86 22.89
N ASP A 295 -19.33 -16.19 21.77
CA ASP A 295 -18.77 -14.85 21.83
C ASP A 295 -19.88 -13.80 22.01
N GLU A 296 -20.03 -13.30 23.25
CA GLU A 296 -21.00 -12.26 23.61
C GLU A 296 -20.56 -10.86 23.15
N GLU A 297 -19.25 -10.61 23.01
CA GLU A 297 -18.70 -9.33 22.58
C GLU A 297 -18.88 -9.12 21.06
N GLY A 298 -18.99 -10.21 20.32
CA GLY A 298 -19.27 -10.21 18.89
C GLY A 298 -18.05 -9.83 18.04
N HIS A 299 -16.85 -10.16 18.52
CA HIS A 299 -15.62 -10.00 17.73
C HIS A 299 -15.65 -10.88 16.49
N TYR A 300 -14.86 -10.51 15.48
CA TYR A 300 -14.71 -11.35 14.29
C TYR A 300 -13.71 -12.47 14.58
N ALA A 301 -14.01 -13.69 14.12
CA ALA A 301 -12.98 -14.70 13.99
C ALA A 301 -11.88 -14.17 13.07
N ARG A 302 -10.63 -14.41 13.44
CA ARG A 302 -9.45 -13.99 12.67
C ARG A 302 -8.75 -15.15 11.97
N ILE A 303 -8.92 -16.38 12.48
CA ILE A 303 -8.36 -17.61 11.90
C ILE A 303 -9.32 -18.78 12.07
N LEU A 304 -9.12 -19.79 11.20
CA LEU A 304 -9.61 -21.15 11.32
C LEU A 304 -8.39 -22.06 11.41
N ASP A 305 -8.25 -22.82 12.50
CA ASP A 305 -7.13 -23.74 12.70
C ASP A 305 -7.34 -25.10 12.01
N SER A 306 -6.33 -25.97 12.06
CA SER A 306 -6.37 -27.31 11.46
C SER A 306 -7.42 -28.25 12.09
N ASN A 307 -7.98 -27.92 13.25
CA ASN A 307 -9.07 -28.65 13.88
C ASN A 307 -10.45 -28.05 13.55
N LEU A 308 -10.51 -27.12 12.61
CA LEU A 308 -11.68 -26.33 12.25
C LEU A 308 -12.25 -25.49 13.40
N SER A 309 -11.40 -25.12 14.36
CA SER A 309 -11.75 -24.24 15.46
C SER A 309 -11.43 -22.79 15.09
N LYS A 310 -12.34 -21.88 15.40
CA LYS A 310 -12.20 -20.46 15.14
C LYS A 310 -11.64 -19.73 16.35
N ARG A 311 -10.80 -18.74 16.10
CA ARG A 311 -10.26 -17.85 17.16
C ARG A 311 -10.57 -16.39 16.82
N ASN A 312 -10.96 -15.62 17.83
CA ASN A 312 -11.34 -14.20 17.74
C ASN A 312 -10.53 -13.29 18.69
N ASP A 313 -9.46 -13.82 19.28
CA ASP A 313 -8.46 -13.01 19.98
C ASP A 313 -7.73 -12.07 19.02
N PHE A 314 -6.95 -11.12 19.53
CA PHE A 314 -6.20 -10.18 18.68
C PHE A 314 -5.00 -10.87 18.03
N GLY A 315 -4.84 -10.69 16.72
CA GLY A 315 -3.80 -11.32 15.92
C GLY A 315 -3.14 -10.37 14.90
N LYS A 316 -2.98 -9.09 15.25
CA LYS A 316 -2.31 -8.10 14.38
C LYS A 316 -2.93 -8.07 12.97
N GLU A 317 -2.15 -8.44 11.93
CA GLU A 317 -2.56 -8.40 10.51
C GLU A 317 -3.90 -9.08 10.29
N ASN A 318 -4.09 -10.27 10.79
CA ASN A 318 -5.37 -10.99 10.62
C ASN A 318 -6.52 -10.44 11.47
N SER A 319 -6.28 -9.37 12.24
CA SER A 319 -7.33 -8.59 12.89
C SER A 319 -7.63 -7.29 12.15
N TRP A 320 -6.63 -6.42 11.96
CA TRP A 320 -6.92 -5.11 11.35
C TRP A 320 -7.16 -5.16 9.84
N PHE A 321 -6.74 -6.20 9.12
CA PHE A 321 -7.11 -6.40 7.72
C PHE A 321 -8.61 -6.57 7.52
N ILE A 322 -9.36 -7.06 8.51
CA ILE A 322 -10.82 -7.22 8.40
C ILE A 322 -11.50 -5.89 8.04
N PRO A 323 -11.38 -4.80 8.84
CA PRO A 323 -11.93 -3.50 8.46
C PRO A 323 -11.12 -2.81 7.36
N MET A 324 -9.78 -2.92 7.34
CA MET A 324 -8.93 -2.30 6.32
C MET A 324 -9.30 -2.76 4.91
N LYS A 325 -9.51 -4.05 4.72
CA LYS A 325 -9.97 -4.63 3.44
C LYS A 325 -11.49 -4.50 3.23
N ARG A 326 -12.21 -3.82 4.12
CA ARG A 326 -13.67 -3.63 4.05
C ARG A 326 -14.42 -4.96 3.95
N LEU A 327 -13.86 -6.00 4.52
CA LEU A 327 -14.43 -7.34 4.55
C LEU A 327 -15.62 -7.40 5.51
N SER A 328 -15.50 -6.75 6.67
CA SER A 328 -16.61 -6.57 7.63
C SER A 328 -17.73 -5.71 7.05
N ASP A 329 -18.96 -6.04 7.43
CA ASP A 329 -20.09 -5.16 7.18
C ASP A 329 -20.05 -3.97 8.13
N PRO A 330 -20.30 -2.74 7.62
CA PRO A 330 -20.35 -1.57 8.47
C PRO A 330 -21.54 -1.63 9.45
N GLY A 331 -21.34 -1.05 10.64
CA GLY A 331 -22.35 -0.98 11.70
C GLY A 331 -21.77 -1.31 13.07
N ALA A 332 -22.63 -1.48 14.07
CA ALA A 332 -22.23 -1.55 15.48
C ALA A 332 -21.18 -2.63 15.79
N ARG A 333 -21.22 -3.78 15.09
CA ARG A 333 -20.21 -4.84 15.27
C ARG A 333 -18.83 -4.37 14.79
N ASN A 334 -18.78 -3.76 13.60
CA ASN A 334 -17.53 -3.23 13.04
C ASN A 334 -17.00 -2.06 13.88
N ASP A 335 -17.89 -1.20 14.37
CA ASP A 335 -17.48 -0.04 15.19
C ASP A 335 -16.83 -0.51 16.50
N ARG A 336 -17.45 -1.48 17.21
CA ARG A 336 -16.84 -2.09 18.41
C ARG A 336 -15.52 -2.80 18.10
N TYR A 337 -15.43 -3.44 16.94
CA TYR A 337 -14.20 -4.12 16.55
C TYR A 337 -13.05 -3.14 16.23
N LEU A 338 -13.36 -1.98 15.68
CA LEU A 338 -12.38 -0.89 15.52
C LEU A 338 -11.90 -0.37 16.88
N ASP A 339 -12.81 -0.21 17.85
CA ASP A 339 -12.47 0.16 19.23
C ASP A 339 -11.59 -0.92 19.88
N TYR A 340 -11.93 -2.20 19.73
CA TYR A 340 -11.13 -3.34 20.20
C TYR A 340 -9.71 -3.35 19.61
N ILE A 341 -9.54 -3.11 18.31
CA ILE A 341 -8.21 -2.97 17.70
C ILE A 341 -7.42 -1.85 18.39
N GLY A 342 -8.05 -0.70 18.63
CA GLY A 342 -7.45 0.43 19.33
C GLY A 342 -7.00 0.08 20.75
N GLU A 343 -7.81 -0.65 21.50
CA GLU A 343 -7.50 -1.12 22.86
C GLU A 343 -6.31 -2.09 22.86
N MET A 344 -6.28 -3.04 21.93
CA MET A 344 -5.21 -4.03 21.83
C MET A 344 -3.86 -3.40 21.48
N VAL A 345 -3.84 -2.44 20.57
CA VAL A 345 -2.64 -1.72 20.14
C VAL A 345 -2.21 -0.64 21.14
N GLY A 346 -3.15 -0.11 21.93
CA GLY A 346 -2.92 0.89 22.99
C GLY A 346 -2.32 2.18 22.46
N ASP A 347 -1.24 2.66 23.09
CA ASP A 347 -0.52 3.89 22.71
C ASP A 347 0.72 3.60 21.84
N GLY A 348 0.85 2.38 21.32
CA GLY A 348 1.94 1.96 20.46
C GLY A 348 2.91 0.97 21.12
N ILE A 349 4.12 0.89 20.59
CA ILE A 349 5.13 -0.10 20.99
C ILE A 349 5.30 -0.17 22.52
N GLY A 350 5.05 -1.36 23.09
CA GLY A 350 5.23 -1.64 24.51
C GLY A 350 4.13 -1.11 25.43
N SER A 351 3.08 -0.51 24.92
CA SER A 351 1.97 0.02 25.75
C SER A 351 1.01 -1.05 26.24
N THR A 352 0.86 -2.14 25.49
CA THR A 352 0.07 -3.33 25.85
C THR A 352 0.85 -4.60 25.51
N PRO A 353 0.53 -5.76 26.11
CA PRO A 353 1.15 -7.04 25.74
C PRO A 353 0.91 -7.45 24.28
N GLN A 354 -0.16 -6.95 23.65
CA GLN A 354 -0.56 -7.25 22.28
C GLN A 354 -0.02 -6.23 21.27
N ALA A 355 0.46 -5.06 21.72
CA ALA A 355 0.98 -4.03 20.85
C ALA A 355 2.16 -4.57 20.01
N PRO A 356 2.16 -4.37 18.68
CA PRO A 356 3.27 -4.76 17.84
C PRO A 356 4.60 -4.16 18.32
N ALA A 357 5.68 -4.94 18.22
CA ALA A 357 7.01 -4.49 18.65
C ALA A 357 7.73 -3.61 17.62
N ASN A 358 7.36 -3.75 16.35
CA ASN A 358 7.98 -3.09 15.21
C ASN A 358 7.11 -1.96 14.67
N ILE A 359 7.75 -0.91 14.14
CA ILE A 359 7.07 0.28 13.63
C ILE A 359 6.26 0.00 12.36
N GLU A 360 6.67 -0.97 11.55
CA GLU A 360 6.04 -1.34 10.29
C GLU A 360 4.58 -1.72 10.47
N ALA A 361 4.28 -2.43 11.54
CA ALA A 361 2.90 -2.85 11.84
C ALA A 361 1.93 -1.68 12.02
N TYR A 362 2.43 -0.52 12.46
CA TYR A 362 1.59 0.68 12.67
C TYR A 362 1.24 1.39 11.38
N THR A 363 1.94 1.11 10.26
CA THR A 363 1.63 1.70 8.95
C THR A 363 0.27 1.26 8.40
N TYR A 364 -0.29 0.15 8.87
CA TYR A 364 -1.61 -0.35 8.47
C TYR A 364 -2.78 0.33 9.20
N LEU A 365 -2.52 0.93 10.37
CA LEU A 365 -3.60 1.45 11.23
C LEU A 365 -4.34 2.66 10.63
N PRO A 366 -3.70 3.67 10.02
CA PRO A 366 -4.46 4.74 9.37
C PRO A 366 -5.42 4.22 8.29
N ASP A 367 -5.00 3.22 7.50
CA ASP A 367 -5.81 2.60 6.45
C ASP A 367 -6.96 1.75 7.02
N THR A 368 -6.84 1.31 8.28
CA THR A 368 -7.89 0.62 9.02
C THR A 368 -9.02 1.57 9.42
N TYR A 369 -8.72 2.83 9.78
CA TYR A 369 -9.69 3.77 10.35
C TYR A 369 -10.30 4.75 9.33
N PHE A 370 -9.52 5.27 8.36
CA PHE A 370 -10.01 6.24 7.38
C PHE A 370 -11.26 5.81 6.61
N PRO A 371 -11.45 4.54 6.19
CA PRO A 371 -12.64 4.12 5.47
C PRO A 371 -13.96 4.34 6.21
N TYR A 372 -13.91 4.42 7.54
CA TYR A 372 -15.06 4.54 8.44
C TYR A 372 -15.22 5.95 9.04
N LEU A 373 -14.50 6.95 8.52
CA LEU A 373 -14.42 8.32 9.01
C LEU A 373 -13.97 8.43 10.49
N ARG A 374 -13.15 7.48 10.94
CA ARG A 374 -12.45 7.54 12.22
C ARG A 374 -11.17 8.37 12.05
N ASN A 375 -11.37 9.66 11.73
CA ASN A 375 -10.29 10.54 11.27
C ASN A 375 -9.28 10.86 12.38
N GLU A 376 -9.75 10.99 13.64
CA GLU A 376 -8.90 11.28 14.81
C GLU A 376 -7.96 10.08 15.10
N GLU A 377 -8.50 8.87 15.07
CA GLU A 377 -7.72 7.64 15.28
C GLU A 377 -6.71 7.42 14.15
N ALA A 378 -7.12 7.64 12.90
CA ALA A 378 -6.21 7.54 11.76
C ALA A 378 -5.07 8.57 11.85
N TRP A 379 -5.40 9.83 12.16
CA TRP A 379 -4.41 10.89 12.33
C TRP A 379 -3.49 10.64 13.53
N ARG A 380 -4.00 10.11 14.64
CA ARG A 380 -3.19 9.71 15.80
C ARG A 380 -2.07 8.75 15.39
N TRP A 381 -2.37 7.75 14.56
CA TRP A 381 -1.38 6.79 14.11
C TRP A 381 -0.38 7.37 13.10
N MET A 382 -0.81 8.23 12.20
CA MET A 382 0.11 8.97 11.32
C MET A 382 1.09 9.82 12.16
N ARG A 383 0.60 10.53 13.16
CA ARG A 383 1.44 11.29 14.10
C ARG A 383 2.41 10.41 14.89
N TYR A 384 1.93 9.26 15.33
CA TYR A 384 2.78 8.29 16.02
C TYR A 384 3.97 7.87 15.15
N ILE A 385 3.73 7.53 13.90
CA ILE A 385 4.76 7.15 12.92
C ILE A 385 5.72 8.32 12.69
N LEU A 386 5.20 9.53 12.46
CA LEU A 386 6.01 10.73 12.26
C LEU A 386 6.92 11.03 13.46
N ALA A 387 6.40 10.90 14.68
CA ALA A 387 7.16 11.14 15.91
C ALA A 387 8.26 10.08 16.15
N LYS A 388 8.12 8.89 15.56
CA LYS A 388 9.08 7.78 15.69
C LYS A 388 10.09 7.70 14.54
N ARG A 389 9.89 8.40 13.43
CA ARG A 389 10.64 8.25 12.17
C ARG A 389 12.16 8.37 12.34
N ASP A 390 12.61 9.29 13.20
CA ASP A 390 14.03 9.57 13.41
C ASP A 390 14.66 8.73 14.55
N GLN A 391 13.85 7.88 15.21
CA GLN A 391 14.34 6.98 16.25
C GLN A 391 15.02 5.75 15.62
N PRO A 392 16.02 5.16 16.31
CA PRO A 392 16.65 3.93 15.85
C PRO A 392 15.61 2.83 15.61
N HIS A 393 15.75 2.13 14.49
CA HIS A 393 14.94 0.96 14.20
C HIS A 393 15.31 -0.20 15.13
N GLU A 394 14.37 -1.13 15.41
CA GLU A 394 14.63 -2.34 16.22
C GLU A 394 15.73 -3.24 15.63
N ARG A 395 15.91 -3.19 14.30
CA ARG A 395 17.04 -3.79 13.58
C ARG A 395 18.10 -2.73 13.33
N PRO A 396 19.28 -2.78 13.99
CA PRO A 396 20.29 -1.72 13.87
C PRO A 396 20.81 -1.50 12.45
N SER A 397 20.85 -2.55 11.61
CA SER A 397 21.27 -2.46 10.21
C SER A 397 20.34 -1.62 9.35
N GLN A 398 19.09 -1.46 9.77
CA GLN A 398 18.07 -0.64 9.09
C GLN A 398 18.33 0.87 9.25
N GLY A 399 19.01 1.30 10.29
CA GLY A 399 19.22 2.71 10.63
C GLY A 399 18.08 3.25 11.50
N THR A 400 17.36 4.27 11.03
CA THR A 400 16.18 4.81 11.72
C THR A 400 14.89 4.16 11.22
N ASN A 401 13.79 4.35 11.95
CA ASN A 401 12.47 3.91 11.50
C ASN A 401 12.09 4.51 10.14
N GLY A 402 12.45 5.78 9.87
CA GLY A 402 12.22 6.44 8.59
C GLY A 402 13.04 5.90 7.43
N ASP A 403 14.05 5.07 7.69
CA ASP A 403 14.83 4.37 6.66
C ASP A 403 14.13 3.07 6.20
N TYR A 404 13.05 2.66 6.87
CA TYR A 404 12.19 1.60 6.35
C TYR A 404 11.24 2.18 5.27
N PRO A 405 11.36 1.74 4.00
CA PRO A 405 10.71 2.41 2.86
C PRO A 405 9.20 2.58 3.01
N GLU A 406 8.52 1.56 3.52
CA GLU A 406 7.07 1.55 3.70
C GLU A 406 6.55 2.77 4.49
N ILE A 407 7.31 3.23 5.50
CA ILE A 407 6.96 4.41 6.31
C ILE A 407 6.68 5.63 5.43
N SER A 408 7.57 5.95 4.50
CA SER A 408 7.42 7.13 3.65
C SER A 408 6.35 6.96 2.58
N PHE A 409 6.30 5.80 1.92
CA PHE A 409 5.30 5.54 0.88
C PHE A 409 3.87 5.53 1.43
N THR A 410 3.67 4.91 2.61
CA THR A 410 2.32 4.86 3.22
C THR A 410 1.89 6.22 3.77
N LEU A 411 2.77 7.02 4.35
CA LEU A 411 2.42 8.38 4.77
C LEU A 411 1.96 9.25 3.59
N VAL A 412 2.55 9.07 2.39
CA VAL A 412 2.11 9.75 1.16
C VAL A 412 0.71 9.30 0.78
N SER A 413 0.46 7.99 0.67
CA SER A 413 -0.87 7.47 0.29
C SER A 413 -1.93 7.76 1.34
N GLN A 414 -1.64 7.61 2.61
CA GLN A 414 -2.56 7.88 3.72
C GLN A 414 -2.98 9.35 3.81
N THR A 415 -2.08 10.26 3.47
CA THR A 415 -2.45 11.67 3.38
C THR A 415 -3.38 11.91 2.20
N VAL A 416 -3.05 11.40 1.02
CA VAL A 416 -3.80 11.69 -0.22
C VAL A 416 -5.09 10.87 -0.31
N GLU A 417 -5.02 9.56 -0.17
CA GLU A 417 -6.19 8.66 -0.28
C GLU A 417 -6.96 8.57 1.03
N GLY A 418 -6.24 8.55 2.15
CA GLY A 418 -6.83 8.47 3.48
C GLY A 418 -7.46 9.81 3.87
N MET A 419 -6.65 10.79 4.23
CA MET A 419 -7.11 12.07 4.81
C MET A 419 -7.81 12.97 3.79
N MET A 420 -7.23 13.15 2.59
CA MET A 420 -7.84 13.96 1.54
C MET A 420 -8.90 13.19 0.74
N GLY A 421 -8.99 11.88 0.90
CA GLY A 421 -10.02 11.02 0.32
C GLY A 421 -10.05 11.01 -1.20
N VAL A 422 -8.87 11.09 -1.84
CA VAL A 422 -8.74 11.07 -3.31
C VAL A 422 -8.93 9.65 -3.83
N GLU A 423 -9.90 9.46 -4.71
CA GLU A 423 -10.18 8.22 -5.42
C GLU A 423 -10.11 8.48 -6.93
N PRO A 424 -8.99 8.14 -7.59
CA PRO A 424 -8.82 8.40 -9.02
C PRO A 424 -9.49 7.33 -9.90
N ASP A 425 -9.85 7.73 -11.11
CA ASP A 425 -10.07 6.88 -12.29
C ASP A 425 -9.50 7.62 -13.50
N ALA A 426 -8.19 7.52 -13.64
CA ALA A 426 -7.46 8.29 -14.65
C ALA A 426 -7.87 7.93 -16.08
N ALA A 427 -8.24 6.67 -16.34
CA ALA A 427 -8.67 6.20 -17.64
C ALA A 427 -10.03 6.83 -18.06
N ALA A 428 -10.89 7.10 -17.08
CA ALA A 428 -12.16 7.79 -17.29
C ALA A 428 -12.06 9.33 -17.18
N HIS A 429 -10.86 9.88 -16.97
CA HIS A 429 -10.64 11.30 -16.62
C HIS A 429 -11.50 11.74 -15.44
N ARG A 430 -11.49 10.96 -14.39
CA ARG A 430 -12.38 11.11 -13.24
C ARG A 430 -11.59 11.07 -11.93
N VAL A 431 -12.07 11.83 -10.94
CA VAL A 431 -11.59 11.75 -9.56
C VAL A 431 -12.78 11.98 -8.62
N ALA A 432 -12.84 11.22 -7.54
CA ALA A 432 -13.70 11.54 -6.41
C ALA A 432 -12.86 12.02 -5.23
N THR A 433 -13.44 12.86 -4.36
CA THR A 433 -12.79 13.31 -3.13
C THR A 433 -13.76 13.30 -1.96
N LEU A 434 -13.29 12.93 -0.79
CA LEU A 434 -14.05 12.97 0.46
C LEU A 434 -13.12 13.44 1.59
N PRO A 435 -13.17 14.71 2.02
CA PRO A 435 -12.31 15.20 3.09
C PRO A 435 -12.58 14.43 4.41
N ARG A 436 -11.49 13.94 5.00
CA ARG A 436 -11.47 13.19 6.27
C ARG A 436 -10.48 13.85 7.24
N LEU A 437 -10.53 15.19 7.32
CA LEU A 437 -9.64 15.92 8.19
C LEU A 437 -10.07 15.73 9.66
N PRO A 438 -9.11 15.52 10.58
CA PRO A 438 -9.38 15.60 12.01
C PRO A 438 -9.72 17.04 12.41
N ALA A 439 -10.41 17.23 13.54
CA ALA A 439 -10.87 18.55 14.00
C ALA A 439 -9.73 19.55 14.25
N THR A 440 -8.51 19.08 14.45
CA THR A 440 -7.32 19.89 14.68
C THR A 440 -6.66 20.42 13.40
N ILE A 441 -7.16 20.04 12.22
CA ILE A 441 -6.64 20.49 10.92
C ILE A 441 -7.72 21.28 10.20
N ASP A 442 -7.54 22.63 10.16
CA ASP A 442 -8.53 23.53 9.55
C ASP A 442 -8.55 23.41 8.04
N TRP A 443 -7.39 23.20 7.41
CA TRP A 443 -7.27 23.04 5.97
C TRP A 443 -6.03 22.24 5.57
N VAL A 444 -6.12 21.62 4.40
CA VAL A 444 -5.01 20.95 3.72
C VAL A 444 -5.08 21.22 2.22
N ALA A 445 -3.94 21.45 1.59
CA ALA A 445 -3.84 21.66 0.15
C ALA A 445 -2.65 20.89 -0.43
N ILE A 446 -2.87 20.26 -1.58
CA ILE A 446 -1.84 19.56 -2.34
C ILE A 446 -1.73 20.14 -3.75
N GLU A 447 -0.50 20.29 -4.23
CA GLU A 447 -0.20 20.75 -5.58
C GLU A 447 0.52 19.66 -6.37
N GLN A 448 0.37 19.71 -7.70
CA GLN A 448 1.01 18.79 -8.65
C GLN A 448 0.63 17.32 -8.49
N LEU A 449 -0.52 17.01 -7.90
CA LEU A 449 -0.98 15.64 -7.71
C LEU A 449 -1.20 14.96 -9.08
N PRO A 450 -0.48 13.85 -9.39
CA PRO A 450 -0.58 13.21 -10.69
C PRO A 450 -1.75 12.23 -10.75
N VAL A 451 -2.73 12.48 -11.63
CA VAL A 451 -3.80 11.53 -11.96
C VAL A 451 -3.81 11.31 -13.48
N GLY A 452 -3.28 10.19 -13.93
CA GLY A 452 -3.04 9.95 -15.36
C GLY A 452 -2.16 11.06 -15.98
N ALA A 453 -2.68 11.70 -17.01
CA ALA A 453 -2.05 12.86 -17.67
C ALA A 453 -2.35 14.20 -16.98
N HIS A 454 -3.22 14.20 -15.96
CA HIS A 454 -3.58 15.41 -15.23
C HIS A 454 -2.55 15.72 -14.14
N ARG A 455 -2.42 17.01 -13.82
CA ARG A 455 -1.76 17.54 -12.63
C ARG A 455 -2.80 18.35 -11.89
N LEU A 456 -3.19 17.88 -10.72
CA LEU A 456 -4.28 18.46 -9.95
C LEU A 456 -3.73 19.31 -8.80
N SER A 457 -4.49 20.33 -8.45
CA SER A 457 -4.41 20.97 -7.13
C SER A 457 -5.71 20.68 -6.39
N LEU A 458 -5.64 20.29 -5.14
CA LEU A 458 -6.80 20.02 -4.30
C LEU A 458 -6.60 20.72 -2.96
N ARG A 459 -7.62 21.46 -2.53
CA ARG A 459 -7.66 22.07 -1.21
C ARG A 459 -8.96 21.70 -0.51
N HIS A 460 -8.87 21.33 0.75
CA HIS A 460 -10.00 21.14 1.65
C HIS A 460 -9.96 22.17 2.77
N GLU A 461 -11.11 22.77 3.07
CA GLU A 461 -11.37 23.60 4.25
C GLU A 461 -12.23 22.77 5.22
N GLY A 462 -11.61 22.20 6.24
CA GLY A 462 -12.21 21.20 7.10
C GLY A 462 -12.82 20.07 6.28
N VAL A 463 -14.03 19.67 6.70
CA VAL A 463 -14.84 18.65 5.98
C VAL A 463 -16.03 19.27 5.23
N THR A 464 -16.02 20.60 5.02
CA THR A 464 -17.19 21.34 4.54
C THR A 464 -17.02 22.03 3.19
N ALA A 465 -15.78 22.25 2.74
CA ALA A 465 -15.51 22.83 1.42
C ALA A 465 -14.27 22.23 0.78
N SER A 466 -14.29 22.17 -0.55
CA SER A 466 -13.18 21.66 -1.35
C SER A 466 -13.06 22.49 -2.63
N GLU A 467 -11.81 22.74 -3.06
CA GLU A 467 -11.48 23.33 -4.35
C GLU A 467 -10.59 22.39 -5.13
N LEU A 468 -10.94 22.09 -6.37
CA LEU A 468 -10.14 21.28 -7.29
C LEU A 468 -9.74 22.10 -8.51
N GLY A 469 -8.43 22.15 -8.77
CA GLY A 469 -7.84 22.71 -9.98
C GLY A 469 -7.30 21.61 -10.89
N ASN A 470 -7.48 21.77 -12.20
CA ASN A 470 -7.04 20.83 -13.23
C ASN A 470 -6.04 21.49 -14.18
N LYS A 471 -4.76 21.17 -14.04
CA LYS A 471 -3.68 21.61 -14.96
C LYS A 471 -3.45 20.60 -16.11
N GLY A 472 -4.34 19.62 -16.27
CA GLY A 472 -4.26 18.62 -17.34
C GLY A 472 -4.76 19.13 -18.69
N PRO A 473 -4.52 18.34 -19.76
CA PRO A 473 -4.85 18.73 -21.13
C PRO A 473 -6.33 18.58 -21.49
N ARG A 474 -7.12 17.90 -20.67
CA ARG A 474 -8.54 17.60 -20.90
C ARG A 474 -9.38 17.98 -19.70
N ALA A 475 -10.69 18.10 -19.91
CA ALA A 475 -11.64 18.23 -18.81
C ALA A 475 -11.59 17.00 -17.89
N LEU A 476 -11.76 17.24 -16.59
CA LEU A 476 -11.81 16.22 -15.56
C LEU A 476 -13.20 16.20 -14.93
N PHE A 477 -13.78 15.02 -14.76
CA PHE A 477 -15.01 14.83 -13.98
C PHE A 477 -14.66 14.67 -12.51
N TRP A 478 -15.13 15.60 -11.68
CA TRP A 478 -14.89 15.57 -10.25
C TRP A 478 -16.18 15.26 -9.48
N GLU A 479 -16.19 14.16 -8.73
CA GLU A 479 -17.23 13.86 -7.77
C GLU A 479 -16.80 14.38 -6.38
N ALA A 480 -17.25 15.58 -6.04
CA ALA A 480 -17.02 16.15 -4.72
C ALA A 480 -18.00 15.55 -3.72
N ARG A 481 -17.47 14.93 -2.66
CA ARG A 481 -18.24 14.27 -1.60
C ARG A 481 -17.97 14.95 -0.27
N PHE A 482 -19.01 15.03 0.58
CA PHE A 482 -18.92 15.59 1.94
C PHE A 482 -19.63 14.68 2.93
N PRO A 483 -19.12 14.53 4.18
CA PRO A 483 -19.81 13.78 5.22
C PRO A 483 -21.17 14.36 5.53
N GLY A 484 -22.16 13.53 5.84
CA GLY A 484 -23.51 13.93 6.21
C GLY A 484 -24.52 13.92 5.05
N ASN A 485 -25.78 14.19 5.40
CA ASN A 485 -26.91 14.18 4.47
C ASN A 485 -27.32 15.60 4.13
N HIS A 486 -26.75 16.15 3.09
CA HIS A 486 -27.08 17.49 2.56
C HIS A 486 -27.94 17.32 1.31
N GLY A 487 -29.14 17.93 1.28
CA GLY A 487 -30.01 17.88 0.09
C GLY A 487 -29.43 18.64 -1.10
N PHE A 488 -28.59 19.64 -0.82
CA PHE A 488 -27.91 20.48 -1.81
C PHE A 488 -26.47 20.72 -1.41
N LEU A 489 -25.62 20.97 -2.40
CA LEU A 489 -24.26 21.49 -2.26
C LEU A 489 -24.12 22.78 -3.08
N LEU A 490 -23.19 23.63 -2.70
CA LEU A 490 -22.85 24.85 -3.44
C LEU A 490 -21.71 24.54 -4.41
N VAL A 491 -21.93 24.78 -5.70
CA VAL A 491 -20.91 24.70 -6.75
C VAL A 491 -20.66 26.10 -7.25
N ASP A 492 -19.47 26.65 -7.03
CA ASP A 492 -19.12 28.04 -7.31
C ASP A 492 -20.20 29.02 -6.77
N GLY A 493 -20.63 28.79 -5.52
CA GLY A 493 -21.66 29.57 -4.85
C GLY A 493 -23.10 29.31 -5.28
N LYS A 494 -23.35 28.42 -6.23
CA LYS A 494 -24.70 28.10 -6.74
C LYS A 494 -25.20 26.77 -6.21
N LEU A 495 -26.43 26.74 -5.71
CA LEU A 495 -27.06 25.51 -5.21
C LEU A 495 -27.21 24.47 -6.32
N ARG A 496 -26.75 23.27 -6.06
CA ARG A 496 -26.92 22.05 -6.87
C ARG A 496 -27.49 20.95 -6.00
N LYS A 497 -28.45 20.20 -6.55
CA LYS A 497 -29.01 19.03 -5.86
C LYS A 497 -27.91 17.98 -5.64
N ALA A 498 -27.74 17.55 -4.40
CA ALA A 498 -26.79 16.50 -4.04
C ALA A 498 -27.41 15.11 -4.15
N ARG A 499 -26.58 14.11 -4.45
CA ARG A 499 -26.93 12.69 -4.31
C ARG A 499 -26.50 12.22 -2.91
N SER A 500 -27.36 11.48 -2.23
CA SER A 500 -26.98 10.80 -0.98
C SER A 500 -26.39 9.44 -1.34
N LEU A 501 -25.21 9.17 -0.81
CA LEU A 501 -24.49 7.89 -0.98
C LEU A 501 -24.23 7.28 0.41
N ARG A 502 -24.07 5.96 0.47
CA ARG A 502 -23.61 5.27 1.67
C ARG A 502 -22.26 4.62 1.35
N LEU A 503 -21.19 5.10 1.98
CA LEU A 503 -19.83 4.58 1.84
C LEU A 503 -19.39 3.98 3.18
N ASN A 504 -19.12 2.67 3.20
CA ASN A 504 -18.74 1.94 4.41
C ASN A 504 -19.64 2.26 5.63
N GLY A 505 -20.97 2.30 5.39
CA GLY A 505 -21.97 2.61 6.43
C GLY A 505 -22.20 4.09 6.68
N VAL A 506 -21.31 4.97 6.25
CA VAL A 506 -21.40 6.42 6.45
C VAL A 506 -22.21 7.07 5.34
N ILE A 507 -23.11 8.00 5.71
CA ILE A 507 -23.86 8.81 4.74
C ILE A 507 -22.99 9.97 4.30
N VAL A 508 -22.87 10.12 2.97
CA VAL A 508 -22.17 11.24 2.35
C VAL A 508 -23.05 11.85 1.26
N SER A 509 -22.89 13.15 1.05
CA SER A 509 -23.54 13.89 -0.04
C SER A 509 -22.55 14.15 -1.14
N ALA A 510 -22.94 13.94 -2.39
CA ALA A 510 -22.07 14.06 -3.55
C ALA A 510 -22.69 14.90 -4.67
N VAL A 511 -21.83 15.63 -5.38
CA VAL A 511 -22.17 16.28 -6.65
C VAL A 511 -21.06 16.04 -7.65
N GLU A 512 -21.43 15.76 -8.91
CA GLU A 512 -20.49 15.67 -10.01
C GLU A 512 -20.39 16.99 -10.76
N VAL A 513 -19.17 17.45 -10.99
CA VAL A 513 -18.86 18.67 -11.71
C VAL A 513 -17.75 18.43 -12.73
N THR A 514 -17.70 19.25 -13.78
CA THR A 514 -16.62 19.22 -14.76
C THR A 514 -15.63 20.34 -14.45
N VAL A 515 -14.35 19.98 -14.29
CA VAL A 515 -13.26 20.94 -14.12
C VAL A 515 -12.51 21.05 -15.46
N PRO A 516 -12.62 22.19 -16.16
CA PRO A 516 -12.00 22.36 -17.47
C PRO A 516 -10.48 22.41 -17.39
N PRO A 517 -9.75 22.22 -18.50
CA PRO A 517 -8.30 22.43 -18.54
C PRO A 517 -7.94 23.85 -18.07
N GLY A 518 -6.97 23.95 -17.15
CA GLY A 518 -6.56 25.21 -16.53
C GLY A 518 -7.57 25.84 -15.56
N GLY A 519 -8.75 25.20 -15.40
CA GLY A 519 -9.83 25.70 -14.54
C GLY A 519 -9.75 25.22 -13.10
N ARG A 520 -10.57 25.86 -12.26
CA ARG A 520 -10.83 25.47 -10.85
C ARG A 520 -12.32 25.48 -10.61
N VAL A 521 -12.77 24.65 -9.71
CA VAL A 521 -14.16 24.60 -9.22
C VAL A 521 -14.14 24.44 -7.72
N THR A 522 -15.01 25.19 -7.04
CA THR A 522 -15.21 25.09 -5.59
C THR A 522 -16.55 24.42 -5.31
N VAL A 523 -16.55 23.46 -4.40
CA VAL A 523 -17.77 22.83 -3.89
C VAL A 523 -17.78 22.90 -2.38
N SER A 524 -18.94 23.26 -1.79
CA SER A 524 -19.10 23.30 -0.33
C SER A 524 -20.49 22.88 0.13
N THR A 525 -20.59 22.52 1.40
CA THR A 525 -21.89 22.37 2.07
C THR A 525 -22.54 23.75 2.24
N PRO A 526 -23.87 23.87 2.24
CA PRO A 526 -24.54 25.12 2.59
C PRO A 526 -24.17 25.56 4.01
N PRO A 527 -24.10 26.86 4.29
CA PRO A 527 -24.01 27.34 5.66
C PRO A 527 -25.14 26.77 6.53
N ARG A 528 -24.80 26.42 7.78
CA ARG A 528 -25.80 25.96 8.75
C ARG A 528 -26.70 27.08 9.18
#